data_900d12ee4940414e5ecfe9237143b310
#
_entry.id   900d12ee4940414e5ecfe9237143b310
#
_cell.length_a   1.000
_cell.length_b   1.000
_cell.length_c   1.000
_cell.angle_alpha   90.00
_cell.angle_beta   90.00
_cell.angle_gamma   90.00
#
_symmetry.space_group_name_H-M   'P 1'
#
loop_
_entity.id
_entity.type
_entity.pdbx_description
1 polymer ?
#
loop_
_entity_poly.entity_id
_entity_poly.type
_entity_poly.pdbx_seq_one_letter_code
_entity_poly.pdbx_strand_id
1 'polypeptide(L)'
;MSLRIRALPRRIPDPVRCWALRTLFRSTAKAFGAPMPHLRRRSAEAILASYAAFTDEQARAAAADPVRRAQVERRLHDRTERLGRRVRLALGVRSTTEALEVAHRLYELIGIDLTADERGRVVVTRCAFAARYSPDVCRVMSASDAGLLAGLTDGGRLAFTERITSGSPVCIATLAIDRGGR
;
A
#
# COMPACT_ATOMS: atom_id res chain seq x y z
N MET A 1 12.24 16.60 -11.16
CA MET A 1 11.28 16.35 -10.04
C MET A 1 10.20 17.43 -10.11
N SER A 2 8.92 17.01 -10.19
CA SER A 2 7.77 17.94 -10.32
C SER A 2 7.71 18.89 -9.12
N LEU A 3 7.38 20.18 -9.35
CA LEU A 3 7.21 21.19 -8.29
C LEU A 3 6.21 20.74 -7.20
N ARG A 4 5.20 19.97 -7.57
CA ARG A 4 4.17 19.45 -6.65
C ARG A 4 4.69 18.40 -5.69
N ILE A 5 5.66 17.60 -6.10
CA ILE A 5 6.28 16.56 -5.24
C ILE A 5 7.25 17.23 -4.25
N ARG A 6 7.98 18.28 -4.68
CA ARG A 6 8.83 19.09 -3.80
C ARG A 6 8.04 19.85 -2.73
N ALA A 7 6.78 20.17 -2.99
CA ALA A 7 5.90 20.87 -2.07
C ALA A 7 5.18 19.94 -1.07
N LEU A 8 5.38 18.62 -1.13
CA LEU A 8 4.84 17.73 -0.11
C LEU A 8 5.50 18.06 1.23
N PRO A 9 4.73 18.42 2.27
CA PRO A 9 5.29 18.78 3.56
C PRO A 9 6.04 17.59 4.15
N ARG A 10 7.20 17.83 4.79
CA ARG A 10 7.97 16.80 5.49
C ARG A 10 7.15 16.11 6.58
N ARG A 11 6.19 16.82 7.16
CA ARG A 11 5.25 16.29 8.14
C ARG A 11 3.83 16.50 7.61
N ILE A 12 3.13 15.40 7.34
CA ILE A 12 1.77 15.46 6.81
C ILE A 12 0.82 15.87 7.95
N PRO A 13 0.02 16.95 7.78
CA PRO A 13 -0.93 17.38 8.79
C PRO A 13 -1.95 16.28 9.13
N ASP A 14 -2.31 16.14 10.42
CA ASP A 14 -3.26 15.13 10.87
C ASP A 14 -4.59 15.08 10.11
N PRO A 15 -5.23 16.18 9.73
CA PRO A 15 -6.45 16.12 8.92
C PRO A 15 -6.26 15.45 7.57
N VAL A 16 -5.12 15.69 6.91
CA VAL A 16 -4.75 15.08 5.62
C VAL A 16 -4.47 13.59 5.82
N ARG A 17 -3.73 13.24 6.86
CA ARG A 17 -3.45 11.84 7.23
C ARG A 17 -4.74 11.08 7.52
N CYS A 18 -5.65 11.64 8.33
CA CYS A 18 -6.96 11.04 8.60
C CYS A 18 -7.80 10.85 7.33
N TRP A 19 -7.79 11.83 6.43
CA TRP A 19 -8.50 11.73 5.15
C TRP A 19 -7.92 10.62 4.26
N ALA A 20 -6.60 10.56 4.13
CA ALA A 20 -5.89 9.54 3.36
C ALA A 20 -6.17 8.12 3.90
N LEU A 21 -6.06 7.93 5.23
CA LEU A 21 -6.35 6.67 5.89
C LEU A 21 -7.80 6.22 5.69
N ARG A 22 -8.78 7.13 5.79
CA ARG A 22 -10.20 6.81 5.52
C ARG A 22 -10.42 6.43 4.06
N THR A 23 -9.72 7.09 3.14
CA THR A 23 -9.81 6.79 1.71
C THR A 23 -9.25 5.40 1.40
N LEU A 24 -8.08 5.07 1.95
CA LEU A 24 -7.49 3.74 1.89
C LEU A 24 -8.44 2.70 2.49
N PHE A 25 -8.92 2.92 3.70
CA PHE A 25 -9.84 2.01 4.40
C PHE A 25 -11.10 1.73 3.58
N ARG A 26 -11.73 2.76 3.04
CA ARG A 26 -12.92 2.62 2.19
C ARG A 26 -12.62 1.79 0.93
N SER A 27 -11.48 2.02 0.31
CA SER A 27 -11.06 1.27 -0.88
C SER A 27 -10.86 -0.21 -0.55
N THR A 28 -10.17 -0.49 0.55
CA THR A 28 -9.87 -1.86 1.02
C THR A 28 -11.15 -2.59 1.48
N ALA A 29 -12.02 -1.95 2.25
CA ALA A 29 -13.29 -2.52 2.67
C ALA A 29 -14.17 -2.94 1.47
N LYS A 30 -14.22 -2.08 0.43
CA LYS A 30 -14.91 -2.41 -0.83
C LYS A 30 -14.25 -3.57 -1.58
N ALA A 31 -12.94 -3.76 -1.49
CA ALA A 31 -12.26 -4.91 -2.11
C ALA A 31 -12.66 -6.22 -1.43
N PHE A 32 -12.77 -6.22 -0.11
CA PHE A 32 -13.26 -7.36 0.66
C PHE A 32 -14.78 -7.60 0.52
N GLY A 33 -15.54 -6.61 0.01
CA GLY A 33 -17.01 -6.67 0.00
C GLY A 33 -17.62 -6.53 1.40
N ALA A 34 -16.90 -5.92 2.33
CA ALA A 34 -17.31 -5.78 3.73
C ALA A 34 -17.65 -4.31 4.07
N PRO A 35 -18.56 -4.06 5.01
CA PRO A 35 -18.89 -2.71 5.46
C PRO A 35 -17.70 -2.09 6.21
N MET A 36 -17.43 -0.81 5.95
CA MET A 36 -16.41 -0.07 6.67
C MET A 36 -16.93 0.31 8.07
N PRO A 37 -16.14 0.10 9.14
CA PRO A 37 -16.51 0.54 10.49
C PRO A 37 -16.70 2.07 10.58
N HIS A 38 -17.48 2.52 11.57
CA HIS A 38 -17.67 3.94 11.83
C HIS A 38 -16.39 4.57 12.37
N LEU A 39 -15.81 5.53 11.61
CA LEU A 39 -14.53 6.18 11.92
C LEU A 39 -14.67 7.69 12.25
N ARG A 40 -15.89 8.17 12.55
CA ARG A 40 -16.11 9.61 12.84
C ARG A 40 -15.30 10.03 14.07
N ARG A 41 -14.64 11.20 13.98
CA ARG A 41 -13.87 11.85 15.07
C ARG A 41 -12.73 10.98 15.66
N ARG A 42 -12.19 9.99 14.92
CA ARG A 42 -11.03 9.21 15.37
C ARG A 42 -9.73 9.88 14.92
N SER A 43 -8.69 9.79 15.76
CA SER A 43 -7.32 10.19 15.40
C SER A 43 -6.75 9.28 14.27
N ALA A 44 -5.69 9.73 13.64
CA ALA A 44 -5.02 8.94 12.60
C ALA A 44 -4.55 7.56 13.12
N GLU A 45 -4.02 7.51 14.33
CA GLU A 45 -3.58 6.29 15.00
C GLU A 45 -4.75 5.34 15.25
N ALA A 46 -5.89 5.85 15.73
CA ALA A 46 -7.09 5.05 15.98
C ALA A 46 -7.71 4.51 14.66
N ILE A 47 -7.62 5.28 13.58
CA ILE A 47 -8.04 4.84 12.25
C ILE A 47 -7.11 3.73 11.75
N LEU A 48 -5.79 3.89 11.90
CA LEU A 48 -4.80 2.90 11.49
C LEU A 48 -4.94 1.59 12.28
N ALA A 49 -5.11 1.67 13.59
CA ALA A 49 -5.36 0.50 14.43
C ALA A 49 -6.65 -0.24 14.02
N SER A 50 -7.73 0.52 13.73
CA SER A 50 -8.99 -0.07 13.24
C SER A 50 -8.82 -0.69 11.85
N TYR A 51 -8.03 -0.07 10.98
CA TYR A 51 -7.69 -0.60 9.66
C TYR A 51 -6.92 -1.92 9.76
N ALA A 52 -5.89 -1.97 10.62
CA ALA A 52 -5.09 -3.16 10.85
C ALA A 52 -5.94 -4.32 11.39
N ALA A 53 -6.84 -4.07 12.34
CA ALA A 53 -7.74 -5.08 12.88
C ALA A 53 -8.72 -5.62 11.83
N PHE A 54 -9.34 -4.70 11.07
CA PHE A 54 -10.28 -5.04 10.01
C PHE A 54 -9.61 -5.87 8.90
N THR A 55 -8.45 -5.44 8.42
CA THR A 55 -7.75 -6.13 7.34
C THR A 55 -7.18 -7.48 7.77
N ASP A 56 -6.73 -7.62 9.02
CA ASP A 56 -6.33 -8.92 9.58
C ASP A 56 -7.50 -9.91 9.57
N GLU A 57 -8.67 -9.50 10.08
CA GLU A 57 -9.87 -10.35 10.10
C GLU A 57 -10.31 -10.75 8.69
N GLN A 58 -10.47 -9.79 7.79
CA GLN A 58 -10.98 -10.03 6.45
C GLN A 58 -10.01 -10.83 5.57
N ALA A 59 -8.70 -10.54 5.68
CA ALA A 59 -7.69 -11.27 4.93
C ALA A 59 -7.48 -12.69 5.46
N ARG A 60 -7.60 -12.91 6.77
CA ARG A 60 -7.59 -14.26 7.37
C ARG A 60 -8.75 -15.09 6.86
N ALA A 61 -9.96 -14.53 6.83
CA ALA A 61 -11.14 -15.20 6.28
C ALA A 61 -11.00 -15.49 4.77
N ALA A 62 -10.35 -14.60 4.02
CA ALA A 62 -10.08 -14.83 2.59
C ALA A 62 -8.99 -15.88 2.37
N ALA A 63 -7.95 -15.92 3.22
CA ALA A 63 -6.85 -16.87 3.10
C ALA A 63 -7.27 -18.34 3.31
N ALA A 64 -8.37 -18.58 4.02
CA ALA A 64 -8.91 -19.91 4.29
C ALA A 64 -9.52 -20.59 3.05
N ASP A 65 -9.88 -19.82 2.00
CA ASP A 65 -10.47 -20.32 0.76
C ASP A 65 -9.67 -19.82 -0.45
N PRO A 66 -9.02 -20.71 -1.22
CA PRO A 66 -8.18 -20.31 -2.36
C PRO A 66 -8.92 -19.51 -3.44
N VAL A 67 -10.20 -19.81 -3.70
CA VAL A 67 -11.01 -19.09 -4.71
C VAL A 67 -11.33 -17.69 -4.22
N ARG A 68 -11.80 -17.58 -2.98
CA ARG A 68 -12.07 -16.28 -2.34
C ARG A 68 -10.80 -15.44 -2.22
N ARG A 69 -9.69 -16.05 -1.85
CA ARG A 69 -8.38 -15.40 -1.77
C ARG A 69 -8.01 -14.78 -3.11
N ALA A 70 -8.01 -15.53 -4.20
CA ALA A 70 -7.67 -15.04 -5.53
C ALA A 70 -8.60 -13.89 -5.99
N GLN A 71 -9.89 -13.96 -5.65
CA GLN A 71 -10.84 -12.88 -5.94
C GLN A 71 -10.53 -11.61 -5.16
N VAL A 72 -10.24 -11.75 -3.85
CA VAL A 72 -9.91 -10.61 -2.98
C VAL A 72 -8.60 -9.97 -3.40
N GLU A 73 -7.55 -10.76 -3.67
CA GLU A 73 -6.26 -10.27 -4.15
C GLU A 73 -6.41 -9.45 -5.44
N ARG A 74 -7.16 -9.94 -6.42
CA ARG A 74 -7.46 -9.17 -7.65
C ARG A 74 -8.17 -7.85 -7.33
N ARG A 75 -9.22 -7.87 -6.50
CA ARG A 75 -9.96 -6.65 -6.14
C ARG A 75 -9.11 -5.64 -5.38
N LEU A 76 -8.25 -6.10 -4.47
CA LEU A 76 -7.28 -5.26 -3.76
C LEU A 76 -6.33 -4.59 -4.73
N HIS A 77 -5.71 -5.38 -5.60
CA HIS A 77 -4.82 -4.90 -6.66
C HIS A 77 -5.49 -3.83 -7.53
N ASP A 78 -6.63 -4.16 -8.15
CA ASP A 78 -7.31 -3.25 -9.08
C ASP A 78 -7.74 -1.93 -8.44
N ARG A 79 -8.16 -1.97 -7.17
CA ARG A 79 -8.59 -0.76 -6.46
C ARG A 79 -7.42 0.12 -6.07
N THR A 80 -6.35 -0.47 -5.60
CA THR A 80 -5.15 0.29 -5.23
C THR A 80 -4.37 0.75 -6.45
N GLU A 81 -4.38 0.02 -7.56
CA GLU A 81 -3.85 0.49 -8.84
C GLU A 81 -4.58 1.75 -9.32
N ARG A 82 -5.92 1.74 -9.31
CA ARG A 82 -6.68 2.94 -9.64
C ARG A 82 -6.40 4.11 -8.70
N LEU A 83 -6.16 3.84 -7.42
CA LEU A 83 -5.76 4.87 -6.45
C LEU A 83 -4.36 5.40 -6.79
N GLY A 84 -3.39 4.55 -7.01
CA GLY A 84 -2.03 4.91 -7.40
C GLY A 84 -2.00 5.75 -8.68
N ARG A 85 -2.76 5.35 -9.70
CA ARG A 85 -2.89 6.10 -10.96
C ARG A 85 -3.48 7.51 -10.75
N ARG A 86 -4.50 7.65 -9.89
CA ARG A 86 -5.06 8.97 -9.54
C ARG A 86 -4.05 9.84 -8.82
N VAL A 87 -3.29 9.29 -7.86
CA VAL A 87 -2.22 10.01 -7.16
C VAL A 87 -1.13 10.42 -8.14
N ARG A 88 -0.69 9.51 -9.02
CA ARG A 88 0.28 9.79 -10.08
C ARG A 88 -0.14 11.01 -10.92
N LEU A 89 -1.38 11.01 -11.41
CA LEU A 89 -1.91 12.11 -12.24
C LEU A 89 -2.04 13.42 -11.43
N ALA A 90 -2.58 13.37 -10.23
CA ALA A 90 -2.79 14.54 -9.38
C ALA A 90 -1.47 15.24 -9.00
N LEU A 91 -0.41 14.46 -8.76
CA LEU A 91 0.91 14.98 -8.42
C LEU A 91 1.79 15.24 -9.63
N GLY A 92 1.37 14.84 -10.84
CA GLY A 92 2.14 15.01 -12.07
C GLY A 92 3.42 14.19 -12.10
N VAL A 93 3.37 12.96 -11.54
CA VAL A 93 4.50 12.01 -11.52
C VAL A 93 4.84 11.57 -12.94
N ARG A 94 6.11 11.73 -13.35
CA ARG A 94 6.58 11.49 -14.71
C ARG A 94 7.69 10.45 -14.83
N SER A 95 8.35 10.15 -13.71
CA SER A 95 9.46 9.19 -13.66
C SER A 95 9.25 8.14 -12.58
N THR A 96 9.96 7.02 -12.70
CA THR A 96 10.01 5.98 -11.67
C THR A 96 10.54 6.52 -10.34
N THR A 97 11.59 7.33 -10.35
CA THR A 97 12.16 7.96 -9.17
C THR A 97 11.11 8.80 -8.44
N GLU A 98 10.34 9.61 -9.16
CA GLU A 98 9.23 10.39 -8.59
C GLU A 98 8.11 9.49 -8.04
N ALA A 99 7.80 8.39 -8.72
CA ALA A 99 6.80 7.42 -8.26
C ALA A 99 7.23 6.76 -6.94
N LEU A 100 8.51 6.40 -6.81
CA LEU A 100 9.06 5.79 -5.60
C LEU A 100 9.11 6.77 -4.43
N GLU A 101 9.45 8.04 -4.68
CA GLU A 101 9.38 9.09 -3.64
C GLU A 101 7.93 9.28 -3.15
N VAL A 102 6.96 9.32 -4.05
CA VAL A 102 5.54 9.39 -3.67
C VAL A 102 5.12 8.13 -2.91
N ALA A 103 5.54 6.94 -3.34
CA ALA A 103 5.28 5.71 -2.63
C ALA A 103 5.83 5.77 -1.20
N HIS A 104 7.11 6.14 -1.03
CA HIS A 104 7.72 6.31 0.30
C HIS A 104 6.83 7.17 1.22
N ARG A 105 6.39 8.34 0.74
CA ARG A 105 5.50 9.24 1.52
C ARG A 105 4.14 8.64 1.85
N LEU A 106 3.55 7.89 0.93
CA LEU A 106 2.27 7.22 1.18
C LEU A 106 2.40 6.10 2.21
N TYR A 107 3.52 5.36 2.19
CA TYR A 107 3.80 4.30 3.15
C TYR A 107 4.11 4.84 4.55
N GLU A 108 4.82 5.98 4.65
CA GLU A 108 5.01 6.68 5.93
C GLU A 108 3.67 7.01 6.62
N LEU A 109 2.62 7.37 5.86
CA LEU A 109 1.29 7.66 6.41
C LEU A 109 0.70 6.50 7.21
N ILE A 110 0.99 5.28 6.78
CA ILE A 110 0.47 4.04 7.37
C ILE A 110 1.50 3.34 8.26
N GLY A 111 2.60 4.03 8.61
CA GLY A 111 3.61 3.51 9.53
C GLY A 111 4.52 2.43 8.93
N ILE A 112 4.76 2.50 7.64
CA ILE A 112 5.67 1.60 6.92
C ILE A 112 6.87 2.41 6.42
N ASP A 113 8.08 2.00 6.81
CA ASP A 113 9.33 2.57 6.30
C ASP A 113 9.78 1.77 5.07
N LEU A 114 9.52 2.34 3.90
CA LEU A 114 9.84 1.75 2.61
C LEU A 114 10.90 2.57 1.92
N THR A 115 11.93 1.91 1.41
CA THR A 115 12.93 2.48 0.50
C THR A 115 12.99 1.69 -0.79
N ALA A 116 13.34 2.34 -1.88
CA ALA A 116 13.55 1.67 -3.16
C ALA A 116 14.75 2.28 -3.89
N ASP A 117 15.52 1.44 -4.59
CA ASP A 117 16.62 1.88 -5.40
C ASP A 117 16.25 1.97 -6.91
N GLU A 118 17.15 2.53 -7.70
CA GLU A 118 16.98 2.69 -9.15
C GLU A 118 16.93 1.36 -9.91
N ARG A 119 17.36 0.25 -9.29
CA ARG A 119 17.29 -1.10 -9.84
C ARG A 119 15.97 -1.79 -9.56
N GLY A 120 15.07 -1.11 -8.83
CA GLY A 120 13.76 -1.64 -8.47
C GLY A 120 13.78 -2.55 -7.24
N ARG A 121 14.88 -2.60 -6.47
CA ARG A 121 14.89 -3.28 -5.18
C ARG A 121 14.12 -2.43 -4.16
N VAL A 122 13.09 -3.02 -3.57
CA VAL A 122 12.27 -2.39 -2.52
C VAL A 122 12.59 -3.07 -1.20
N VAL A 123 12.88 -2.28 -0.17
CA VAL A 123 13.17 -2.75 1.18
C VAL A 123 12.21 -2.08 2.16
N VAL A 124 11.56 -2.87 3.01
CA VAL A 124 10.75 -2.38 4.13
C VAL A 124 11.45 -2.75 5.43
N THR A 125 11.97 -1.76 6.13
CA THR A 125 12.70 -1.95 7.39
C THR A 125 11.79 -1.94 8.61
N ARG A 126 10.63 -1.31 8.52
CA ARG A 126 9.60 -1.29 9.58
C ARG A 126 8.21 -1.33 8.96
N CYS A 127 7.33 -2.15 9.54
CA CYS A 127 5.95 -2.26 9.12
C CYS A 127 5.03 -2.28 10.35
N ALA A 128 4.13 -1.30 10.46
CA ALA A 128 3.17 -1.19 11.57
C ALA A 128 2.20 -2.39 11.67
N PHE A 129 2.08 -3.17 10.60
CA PHE A 129 1.20 -4.33 10.55
C PHE A 129 1.89 -5.65 10.90
N ALA A 130 3.24 -5.69 10.91
CA ALA A 130 4.00 -6.92 11.07
C ALA A 130 3.72 -7.67 12.38
N ALA A 131 3.47 -6.95 13.48
CA ALA A 131 3.14 -7.55 14.78
C ALA A 131 1.72 -8.17 14.83
N ARG A 132 0.85 -7.83 13.87
CA ARG A 132 -0.54 -8.31 13.85
C ARG A 132 -0.79 -9.35 12.76
N TYR A 133 -0.21 -9.16 11.59
CA TYR A 133 -0.47 -10.02 10.45
C TYR A 133 0.28 -11.34 10.54
N SER A 134 -0.43 -12.44 10.27
CA SER A 134 0.22 -13.71 9.94
C SER A 134 0.87 -13.64 8.55
N PRO A 135 1.78 -14.58 8.19
CA PRO A 135 2.33 -14.65 6.85
C PRO A 135 1.27 -14.71 5.74
N ASP A 136 0.17 -15.43 5.96
CA ASP A 136 -0.90 -15.56 4.98
C ASP A 136 -1.70 -14.27 4.80
N VAL A 137 -2.03 -13.58 5.91
CA VAL A 137 -2.67 -12.26 5.90
C VAL A 137 -1.78 -11.26 5.16
N CYS A 138 -0.48 -11.24 5.44
CA CYS A 138 0.48 -10.37 4.77
C CYS A 138 0.53 -10.66 3.26
N ARG A 139 0.48 -11.94 2.83
CA ARG A 139 0.44 -12.30 1.41
C ARG A 139 -0.81 -11.74 0.72
N VAL A 140 -1.99 -11.92 1.30
CA VAL A 140 -3.24 -11.35 0.75
C VAL A 140 -3.15 -9.84 0.63
N MET A 141 -2.70 -9.16 1.69
CA MET A 141 -2.59 -7.70 1.72
C MET A 141 -1.54 -7.14 0.76
N SER A 142 -0.50 -7.92 0.43
CA SER A 142 0.52 -7.51 -0.55
C SER A 142 -0.04 -7.25 -1.96
N ALA A 143 -1.22 -7.76 -2.28
CA ALA A 143 -1.91 -7.39 -3.51
C ALA A 143 -2.26 -5.89 -3.57
N SER A 144 -2.52 -5.26 -2.40
CA SER A 144 -2.70 -3.80 -2.31
C SER A 144 -1.41 -3.04 -2.60
N ASP A 145 -0.27 -3.56 -2.14
CA ASP A 145 1.03 -2.94 -2.38
C ASP A 145 1.40 -3.03 -3.86
N ALA A 146 1.21 -4.22 -4.46
CA ALA A 146 1.44 -4.46 -5.87
C ALA A 146 0.57 -3.52 -6.74
N GLY A 147 -0.71 -3.40 -6.43
CA GLY A 147 -1.61 -2.51 -7.17
C GLY A 147 -1.23 -1.03 -7.02
N LEU A 148 -0.91 -0.57 -5.79
CA LEU A 148 -0.52 0.83 -5.57
C LEU A 148 0.72 1.19 -6.40
N LEU A 149 1.75 0.36 -6.34
CA LEU A 149 2.99 0.58 -7.09
C LEU A 149 2.76 0.45 -8.60
N ALA A 150 1.95 -0.51 -9.06
CA ALA A 150 1.57 -0.60 -10.47
C ALA A 150 0.92 0.71 -10.97
N GLY A 151 0.00 1.29 -10.19
CA GLY A 151 -0.66 2.56 -10.53
C GLY A 151 0.28 3.77 -10.50
N LEU A 152 1.22 3.83 -9.56
CA LEU A 152 2.20 4.93 -9.45
C LEU A 152 3.25 4.88 -10.56
N THR A 153 3.68 3.67 -10.97
CA THR A 153 4.76 3.45 -11.93
C THR A 153 4.29 3.14 -13.35
N ASP A 154 2.97 3.17 -13.59
CA ASP A 154 2.37 2.87 -14.89
C ASP A 154 2.61 1.43 -15.38
N GLY A 155 2.28 0.48 -14.51
CA GLY A 155 2.31 -0.96 -14.85
C GLY A 155 3.45 -1.76 -14.21
N GLY A 156 4.21 -1.17 -13.27
CA GLY A 156 5.25 -1.90 -12.55
C GLY A 156 4.70 -3.08 -11.74
N ARG A 157 5.47 -4.17 -11.69
CA ARG A 157 5.10 -5.41 -11.00
C ARG A 157 5.96 -5.61 -9.76
N LEU A 158 5.33 -5.64 -8.58
CA LEU A 158 5.98 -5.87 -7.30
C LEU A 158 5.91 -7.35 -6.92
N ALA A 159 7.06 -7.95 -6.62
CA ALA A 159 7.18 -9.32 -6.13
C ALA A 159 8.03 -9.37 -4.86
N PHE A 160 7.47 -9.83 -3.75
CA PHE A 160 8.18 -10.00 -2.49
C PHE A 160 8.94 -11.33 -2.46
N THR A 161 10.21 -11.30 -2.08
CA THR A 161 11.05 -12.47 -1.82
C THR A 161 11.20 -12.76 -0.34
N GLU A 162 11.19 -11.72 0.52
CA GLU A 162 11.31 -11.86 1.97
C GLU A 162 10.25 -11.01 2.68
N ARG A 163 9.82 -11.46 3.87
CA ARG A 163 8.80 -10.78 4.67
C ARG A 163 9.12 -10.82 6.15
N ILE A 164 8.93 -9.71 6.85
CA ILE A 164 9.03 -9.62 8.31
C ILE A 164 8.07 -10.62 8.97
N THR A 165 6.86 -10.76 8.46
CA THR A 165 5.86 -11.70 8.97
C THR A 165 6.23 -13.19 8.80
N SER A 166 7.26 -13.48 7.99
CA SER A 166 7.80 -14.83 7.79
C SER A 166 9.13 -15.04 8.54
N GLY A 167 9.52 -14.11 9.42
CA GLY A 167 10.72 -14.21 10.25
C GLY A 167 11.95 -13.48 9.71
N SER A 168 11.87 -12.85 8.54
CA SER A 168 12.96 -12.01 8.05
C SER A 168 13.05 -10.69 8.84
N PRO A 169 14.24 -10.12 9.04
CA PRO A 169 14.40 -8.82 9.71
C PRO A 169 13.82 -7.65 8.90
N VAL A 170 13.66 -7.82 7.60
CA VAL A 170 13.11 -6.84 6.65
C VAL A 170 12.21 -7.52 5.62
N CYS A 171 11.32 -6.76 4.94
CA CYS A 171 10.75 -7.28 3.71
C CYS A 171 11.63 -6.86 2.52
N ILE A 172 11.86 -7.78 1.59
CA ILE A 172 12.56 -7.51 0.32
C ILE A 172 11.59 -7.83 -0.82
N ALA A 173 11.51 -6.90 -1.77
CA ALA A 173 10.74 -7.10 -2.99
C ALA A 173 11.50 -6.54 -4.20
N THR A 174 11.12 -7.01 -5.39
CA THR A 174 11.57 -6.48 -6.67
C THR A 174 10.41 -5.80 -7.36
N LEU A 175 10.60 -4.57 -7.80
CA LEU A 175 9.68 -3.82 -8.64
C LEU A 175 10.20 -3.87 -10.09
N ALA A 176 9.66 -4.77 -10.89
CA ALA A 176 9.93 -4.84 -12.32
C ALA A 176 9.09 -3.77 -13.04
N ILE A 177 9.76 -2.87 -13.75
CA ILE A 177 9.10 -1.84 -14.56
C ILE A 177 9.41 -2.16 -16.02
N ASP A 178 8.36 -2.49 -16.78
CA ASP A 178 8.50 -2.64 -18.22
C ASP A 178 8.84 -1.24 -18.78
N ARG A 179 10.13 -1.01 -19.04
CA ARG A 179 10.57 0.14 -19.82
C ARG A 179 10.13 -0.10 -21.27
N GLY A 180 8.81 0.02 -21.51
CA GLY A 180 8.28 -0.01 -22.85
C GLY A 180 9.05 1.00 -23.69
N GLY A 181 9.78 0.51 -24.68
CA GLY A 181 10.51 1.35 -25.61
C GLY A 181 9.55 2.37 -26.22
N ARG A 182 9.83 3.62 -25.97
CA ARG A 182 9.42 4.71 -26.84
C ARG A 182 10.62 5.12 -27.65
#